data_acfdb99bfa26118ffc1f080e5ad4a135
#
_entry.id   acfdb99bfa26118ffc1f080e5ad4a135
#
_cell.length_a   1.000
_cell.length_b   1.000
_cell.length_c   1.000
_cell.angle_alpha   90.00
_cell.angle_beta   90.00
_cell.angle_gamma   90.00
#
_symmetry.space_group_name_H-M   'P 1'
#
loop_
_entity.id
_entity.type
_entity.pdbx_description
1 polymer ?
#
loop_
_entity_poly.entity_id
_entity_poly.type
_entity_poly.pdbx_seq_one_letter_code
_entity_poly.pdbx_strand_id
1 'polypeptide(L)'
;MKKRQTVLRGGALALSMMVAMPLPSVAGDAPTQLYWGDTHLHTSYSLDAYLLGNRTADPDTAYRFAKGLPVVHPGHRARVRIDRPLDFLVVTDHAEFLGVFAEIDAGNPAILSTKMGKRIYDDLKAGRQNQVFADIVGMVAQGKLRELAPINAQKVRTSVWSKMVDFADAHNEPGKFTSFTGWEWSSMPNSVNLHRIVFTPDGGDTAKSYLPFSSLQSGKPRDLWAWMEKTAAAYDTDFVAIGHNMNLSLGRFFPEVDESGNPVDLAYAQARAKWEPVEEVIQYKGDSETHPILSPVDEFAGFEKYKHLLGPHILPDGKRSIEATPAIGGFMRSGLRRGLELEKKIGANPYKFGVVGASDSHTSLASVEEGNFHGKYANDASPETKHKPTVPTSVGWDASAQGLSAVWAEQNTRDGITAAFKRREVYATSGPRIALRVFGGTGFKSYDAKRANLAKIGYQKGVPMGGEITGHAKAKPMQLLIHAAKDPMSQNLDRLQVVKGWLDAQGKSHEKIYDALRAKTGKQEVRLADAGTNHEGGASQLATVWTDPDFNPTQNAFYYVRVLELPSPRHTLLDAIALEKDPSITNHTSVLRERAFSSPIWYNSQ
;
A
#
# COMPACT_ATOMS: atom_id res chain seq x y z
N MET A 1 -62.82 1.00 -63.11
CA MET A 1 -61.63 0.40 -62.52
C MET A 1 -60.75 1.49 -61.98
N LYS A 2 -60.78 1.77 -60.66
CA LYS A 2 -60.03 2.86 -60.03
C LYS A 2 -58.82 2.28 -59.32
N LYS A 3 -57.62 2.69 -59.68
CA LYS A 3 -56.35 2.38 -58.98
C LYS A 3 -56.28 3.18 -57.68
N ARG A 4 -56.09 2.51 -56.57
CA ARG A 4 -55.75 3.12 -55.26
C ARG A 4 -54.24 3.22 -55.16
N GLN A 5 -53.73 4.42 -54.99
CA GLN A 5 -52.35 4.67 -54.57
C GLN A 5 -52.24 4.52 -53.07
N THR A 6 -51.30 3.69 -52.59
CA THR A 6 -50.95 3.54 -51.19
C THR A 6 -49.78 4.45 -50.89
N VAL A 7 -49.99 5.40 -49.97
CA VAL A 7 -48.93 6.30 -49.46
C VAL A 7 -48.28 5.64 -48.29
N LEU A 8 -46.98 5.32 -48.39
CA LEU A 8 -46.13 4.90 -47.26
C LEU A 8 -45.77 6.13 -46.46
N ARG A 9 -46.23 6.17 -45.21
CA ARG A 9 -45.74 7.11 -44.20
C ARG A 9 -44.51 6.50 -43.50
N GLY A 10 -43.34 7.11 -43.66
CA GLY A 10 -42.15 6.82 -42.90
C GLY A 10 -42.31 7.31 -41.47
N GLY A 11 -42.27 6.38 -40.50
CA GLY A 11 -42.19 6.72 -39.08
C GLY A 11 -40.72 6.82 -38.66
N ALA A 12 -40.32 8.03 -38.23
CA ALA A 12 -39.04 8.23 -37.60
C ALA A 12 -39.07 7.65 -36.17
N LEU A 13 -38.28 6.62 -35.90
CA LEU A 13 -38.01 6.14 -34.55
C LEU A 13 -37.13 7.17 -33.83
N ALA A 14 -37.69 7.91 -32.89
CA ALA A 14 -36.94 8.70 -31.94
C ALA A 14 -36.35 7.73 -30.88
N LEU A 15 -35.03 7.56 -30.93
CA LEU A 15 -34.27 6.84 -29.89
C LEU A 15 -34.19 7.75 -28.66
N SER A 16 -35.06 7.52 -27.67
CA SER A 16 -34.99 8.18 -26.38
C SER A 16 -33.77 7.65 -25.62
N MET A 17 -32.70 8.42 -25.52
CA MET A 17 -31.65 8.19 -24.53
C MET A 17 -32.26 8.37 -23.14
N MET A 18 -32.52 7.28 -22.44
CA MET A 18 -32.73 7.31 -21.00
C MET A 18 -31.40 7.68 -20.34
N VAL A 19 -31.29 8.93 -19.90
CA VAL A 19 -30.27 9.33 -18.93
C VAL A 19 -30.61 8.61 -17.63
N ALA A 20 -29.84 7.60 -17.27
CA ALA A 20 -29.91 6.97 -15.97
C ALA A 20 -29.55 8.02 -14.91
N MET A 21 -30.54 8.60 -14.26
CA MET A 21 -30.31 9.33 -13.02
C MET A 21 -29.76 8.34 -11.98
N PRO A 22 -28.66 8.69 -11.28
CA PRO A 22 -28.22 7.87 -10.17
C PRO A 22 -29.36 7.80 -9.14
N LEU A 23 -29.75 6.58 -8.81
CA LEU A 23 -30.68 6.33 -7.69
C LEU A 23 -30.05 6.97 -6.44
N PRO A 24 -30.85 7.66 -5.60
CA PRO A 24 -30.36 8.13 -4.32
C PRO A 24 -29.88 6.90 -3.55
N SER A 25 -28.61 6.88 -3.18
CA SER A 25 -28.07 5.90 -2.25
C SER A 25 -28.94 5.97 -1.00
N VAL A 26 -29.49 4.83 -0.57
CA VAL A 26 -30.01 4.68 0.79
C VAL A 26 -28.87 5.16 1.69
N ALA A 27 -29.10 6.23 2.42
CA ALA A 27 -28.11 6.79 3.33
C ALA A 27 -27.91 5.75 4.45
N GLY A 28 -26.92 4.87 4.26
CA GLY A 28 -26.30 4.17 5.37
C GLY A 28 -25.72 5.21 6.33
N ASP A 29 -25.61 4.87 7.59
CA ASP A 29 -24.98 5.75 8.57
C ASP A 29 -23.56 6.08 8.10
N ALA A 30 -23.19 7.36 8.18
CA ALA A 30 -21.85 7.81 7.76
C ALA A 30 -20.75 7.01 8.49
N PRO A 31 -19.69 6.53 7.82
CA PRO A 31 -18.63 5.74 8.44
C PRO A 31 -18.00 6.49 9.63
N THR A 32 -18.16 5.96 10.82
CA THR A 32 -17.67 6.58 12.07
C THR A 32 -16.69 5.71 12.83
N GLN A 33 -16.54 4.46 12.44
CA GLN A 33 -15.60 3.53 13.07
C GLN A 33 -14.27 3.53 12.32
N LEU A 34 -13.19 3.55 13.09
CA LEU A 34 -11.83 3.50 12.58
C LEU A 34 -11.23 2.11 12.87
N TYR A 35 -10.80 1.43 11.82
CA TYR A 35 -10.21 0.10 11.90
C TYR A 35 -8.76 0.13 11.45
N TRP A 36 -7.90 -0.65 12.12
CA TRP A 36 -6.47 -0.74 11.91
C TRP A 36 -6.09 -2.12 11.42
N GLY A 37 -5.29 -2.19 10.37
CA GLY A 37 -4.88 -3.47 9.83
C GLY A 37 -3.67 -3.41 8.93
N ASP A 38 -3.30 -4.59 8.47
CA ASP A 38 -2.21 -4.78 7.52
C ASP A 38 -2.74 -5.46 6.26
N THR A 39 -2.44 -4.88 5.12
CA THR A 39 -2.89 -5.37 3.81
C THR A 39 -1.82 -6.14 3.05
N HIS A 40 -0.61 -6.32 3.63
CA HIS A 40 0.53 -6.88 2.93
C HIS A 40 1.44 -7.66 3.88
N LEU A 41 1.29 -8.98 3.91
CA LEU A 41 2.03 -9.86 4.79
C LEU A 41 2.34 -11.20 4.13
N HIS A 42 3.58 -11.67 4.29
CA HIS A 42 4.06 -12.95 3.78
C HIS A 42 4.25 -13.98 4.87
N THR A 43 3.94 -15.23 4.55
CA THR A 43 4.10 -16.38 5.44
C THR A 43 5.12 -17.37 4.89
N SER A 44 5.23 -18.54 5.52
CA SER A 44 6.08 -19.64 5.01
C SER A 44 5.63 -20.17 3.63
N TYR A 45 4.53 -19.66 3.07
CA TYR A 45 4.08 -20.01 1.74
C TYR A 45 4.66 -19.13 0.63
N SER A 46 5.27 -17.98 0.97
CA SER A 46 6.08 -17.19 0.05
C SER A 46 7.47 -17.78 -0.13
N LEU A 47 7.94 -17.79 -1.37
CA LEU A 47 9.23 -18.40 -1.72
C LEU A 47 10.41 -17.75 -0.98
N ASP A 48 10.45 -16.45 -0.91
CA ASP A 48 11.53 -15.68 -0.29
C ASP A 48 11.43 -15.69 1.25
N ALA A 49 10.24 -15.57 1.82
CA ALA A 49 10.04 -15.77 3.25
C ALA A 49 10.56 -17.14 3.69
N TYR A 50 10.23 -18.21 2.94
CA TYR A 50 10.68 -19.57 3.22
C TYR A 50 12.20 -19.71 3.15
N LEU A 51 12.80 -19.24 2.05
CA LEU A 51 14.24 -19.33 1.82
C LEU A 51 15.06 -18.45 2.78
N LEU A 52 14.49 -17.35 3.25
CA LEU A 52 15.12 -16.42 4.19
C LEU A 52 14.73 -16.69 5.66
N GLY A 53 14.31 -17.92 5.95
CA GLY A 53 14.26 -18.46 7.32
C GLY A 53 12.86 -18.65 7.90
N ASN A 54 11.79 -18.15 7.30
CA ASN A 54 10.43 -18.41 7.78
C ASN A 54 9.91 -19.74 7.24
N ARG A 55 10.30 -20.84 7.90
CA ARG A 55 9.90 -22.20 7.51
C ARG A 55 8.71 -22.73 8.31
N THR A 56 8.22 -22.00 9.29
CA THR A 56 7.27 -22.56 10.28
C THR A 56 6.07 -21.68 10.59
N ALA A 57 6.15 -20.38 10.29
CA ALA A 57 5.03 -19.48 10.53
C ALA A 57 4.19 -19.37 9.26
N ASP A 58 3.05 -20.05 9.27
CA ASP A 58 2.07 -20.14 8.19
C ASP A 58 0.95 -19.08 8.35
N PRO A 59 -0.09 -19.05 7.49
CA PRO A 59 -1.20 -18.11 7.63
C PRO A 59 -1.95 -18.20 8.97
N ASP A 60 -2.09 -19.38 9.58
CA ASP A 60 -2.69 -19.50 10.92
C ASP A 60 -1.89 -18.70 11.96
N THR A 61 -0.57 -18.84 11.91
CA THR A 61 0.36 -18.09 12.78
C THR A 61 0.20 -16.59 12.59
N ALA A 62 0.08 -16.12 11.33
CA ALA A 62 -0.09 -14.71 11.00
C ALA A 62 -1.39 -14.13 11.59
N TYR A 63 -2.51 -14.81 11.38
CA TYR A 63 -3.80 -14.36 11.93
C TYR A 63 -3.83 -14.39 13.46
N ARG A 64 -3.23 -15.40 14.09
CA ARG A 64 -3.12 -15.48 15.55
C ARG A 64 -2.29 -14.32 16.10
N PHE A 65 -1.15 -13.99 15.48
CA PHE A 65 -0.33 -12.86 15.89
C PHE A 65 -1.11 -11.54 15.76
N ALA A 66 -1.75 -11.30 14.62
CA ALA A 66 -2.55 -10.10 14.38
C ALA A 66 -3.70 -9.93 15.39
N LYS A 67 -4.30 -11.03 15.84
CA LYS A 67 -5.33 -11.06 16.91
C LYS A 67 -4.76 -10.87 18.31
N GLY A 68 -3.44 -10.65 18.47
CA GLY A 68 -2.79 -10.46 19.78
C GLY A 68 -2.46 -11.75 20.52
N LEU A 69 -2.60 -12.90 19.89
CA LEU A 69 -2.21 -14.17 20.50
C LEU A 69 -0.68 -14.36 20.41
N PRO A 70 -0.05 -14.94 21.43
CA PRO A 70 1.38 -15.21 21.38
C PRO A 70 1.69 -16.34 20.40
N VAL A 71 2.75 -16.13 19.61
CA VAL A 71 3.25 -17.11 18.64
C VAL A 71 4.75 -17.34 18.81
N VAL A 72 5.30 -18.35 18.17
CA VAL A 72 6.75 -18.59 18.14
C VAL A 72 7.34 -17.92 16.91
N HIS A 73 8.30 -17.02 17.11
CA HIS A 73 9.02 -16.37 16.02
C HIS A 73 9.74 -17.39 15.13
N PRO A 74 9.60 -17.35 13.78
CA PRO A 74 10.16 -18.39 12.91
C PRO A 74 11.70 -18.46 12.92
N GLY A 75 12.40 -17.35 13.14
CA GLY A 75 13.86 -17.28 13.17
C GLY A 75 14.44 -17.61 14.55
N HIS A 76 14.36 -16.69 15.50
CA HIS A 76 15.01 -16.82 16.82
C HIS A 76 14.24 -17.69 17.83
N ARG A 77 13.07 -18.21 17.47
CA ARG A 77 12.25 -19.17 18.23
C ARG A 77 11.71 -18.69 19.59
N ALA A 78 11.87 -17.40 19.91
CA ALA A 78 11.24 -16.83 21.10
C ALA A 78 9.73 -16.71 20.93
N ARG A 79 9.01 -16.71 22.05
CA ARG A 79 7.58 -16.40 22.09
C ARG A 79 7.39 -14.89 21.99
N VAL A 80 6.64 -14.45 20.99
CA VAL A 80 6.40 -13.04 20.68
C VAL A 80 4.91 -12.75 20.55
N ARG A 81 4.53 -11.49 20.66
CA ARG A 81 3.17 -11.01 20.56
C ARG A 81 3.17 -9.58 20.02
N ILE A 82 2.19 -9.21 19.23
CA ILE A 82 1.94 -7.82 18.87
C ILE A 82 1.47 -7.04 20.11
N ASP A 83 1.88 -5.79 20.25
CA ASP A 83 1.52 -4.98 21.41
C ASP A 83 0.03 -4.65 21.43
N ARG A 84 -0.54 -4.36 20.28
CA ARG A 84 -1.99 -4.10 20.10
C ARG A 84 -2.56 -4.91 18.94
N PRO A 85 -3.61 -5.72 19.16
CA PRO A 85 -4.25 -6.47 18.10
C PRO A 85 -4.68 -5.57 16.93
N LEU A 86 -4.64 -6.12 15.71
CA LEU A 86 -5.22 -5.50 14.52
C LEU A 86 -6.72 -5.81 14.45
N ASP A 87 -7.45 -4.98 13.69
CA ASP A 87 -8.88 -5.20 13.41
C ASP A 87 -9.07 -6.04 12.14
N PHE A 88 -8.09 -6.02 11.22
CA PHE A 88 -8.10 -6.83 10.01
C PHE A 88 -6.69 -7.17 9.52
N LEU A 89 -6.60 -8.25 8.72
CA LEU A 89 -5.34 -8.68 8.09
C LEU A 89 -5.62 -9.30 6.72
N VAL A 90 -4.78 -9.00 5.75
CA VAL A 90 -4.68 -9.70 4.47
C VAL A 90 -3.34 -10.44 4.41
N VAL A 91 -3.37 -11.77 4.35
CA VAL A 91 -2.18 -12.56 4.02
C VAL A 91 -2.03 -12.60 2.51
N THR A 92 -0.86 -12.19 2.00
CA THR A 92 -0.61 -11.92 0.59
C THR A 92 0.64 -12.62 0.06
N ASP A 93 0.78 -13.91 0.36
CA ASP A 93 1.89 -14.70 -0.18
C ASP A 93 1.99 -14.58 -1.70
N HIS A 94 3.23 -14.59 -2.23
CA HIS A 94 3.49 -14.50 -3.67
C HIS A 94 2.74 -15.58 -4.45
N ALA A 95 2.00 -15.19 -5.50
CA ALA A 95 1.36 -16.14 -6.43
C ALA A 95 2.41 -16.99 -7.18
N GLU A 96 3.61 -16.42 -7.34
CA GLU A 96 4.76 -17.09 -7.92
C GLU A 96 5.28 -18.17 -6.97
N PHE A 97 5.14 -19.43 -7.39
CA PHE A 97 5.59 -20.60 -6.60
C PHE A 97 4.90 -20.73 -5.24
N LEU A 98 3.65 -20.35 -5.11
CA LEU A 98 2.87 -20.38 -3.86
C LEU A 98 2.98 -21.72 -3.15
N GLY A 99 3.64 -21.77 -1.99
CA GLY A 99 3.88 -22.95 -1.15
C GLY A 99 4.84 -23.99 -1.74
N VAL A 100 5.36 -23.77 -2.95
CA VAL A 100 6.18 -24.77 -3.67
C VAL A 100 7.47 -25.11 -2.93
N PHE A 101 8.14 -24.13 -2.30
CA PHE A 101 9.42 -24.38 -1.61
C PHE A 101 9.26 -25.20 -0.33
N ALA A 102 8.16 -25.02 0.40
CA ALA A 102 7.81 -25.87 1.54
C ALA A 102 7.56 -27.33 1.08
N GLU A 103 6.87 -27.51 -0.03
CA GLU A 103 6.59 -28.83 -0.61
C GLU A 103 7.84 -29.51 -1.20
N ILE A 104 8.78 -28.73 -1.77
CA ILE A 104 10.09 -29.26 -2.18
C ILE A 104 10.84 -29.78 -0.93
N ASP A 105 10.94 -29.00 0.12
CA ASP A 105 11.65 -29.37 1.35
C ASP A 105 10.99 -30.56 2.05
N ALA A 106 9.65 -30.69 1.95
CA ALA A 106 8.91 -31.87 2.42
C ALA A 106 9.11 -33.13 1.57
N GLY A 107 9.76 -32.99 0.41
CA GLY A 107 10.05 -34.13 -0.47
C GLY A 107 8.90 -34.52 -1.40
N ASN A 108 8.03 -33.59 -1.84
CA ASN A 108 6.87 -33.86 -2.69
C ASN A 108 7.28 -34.51 -4.01
N PRO A 109 6.87 -35.78 -4.29
CA PRO A 109 7.33 -36.52 -5.47
C PRO A 109 6.95 -35.86 -6.82
N ALA A 110 5.83 -35.12 -6.86
CA ALA A 110 5.39 -34.43 -8.07
C ALA A 110 6.38 -33.35 -8.53
N ILE A 111 7.07 -32.71 -7.57
CA ILE A 111 8.07 -31.68 -7.85
C ILE A 111 9.46 -32.31 -8.00
N LEU A 112 9.80 -33.29 -7.16
CA LEU A 112 11.10 -33.95 -7.18
C LEU A 112 11.33 -34.81 -8.42
N SER A 113 10.28 -35.14 -9.18
CA SER A 113 10.40 -35.78 -10.49
C SER A 113 11.09 -34.89 -11.54
N THR A 114 11.14 -33.57 -11.32
CA THR A 114 11.86 -32.62 -12.17
C THR A 114 13.33 -32.48 -11.75
N LYS A 115 14.23 -32.30 -12.73
CA LYS A 115 15.67 -32.08 -12.44
C LYS A 115 15.86 -30.85 -11.55
N MET A 116 15.10 -29.79 -11.78
CA MET A 116 15.18 -28.55 -11.02
C MET A 116 14.71 -28.77 -9.56
N GLY A 117 13.55 -29.41 -9.38
CA GLY A 117 13.01 -29.72 -8.04
C GLY A 117 13.96 -30.58 -7.22
N LYS A 118 14.56 -31.63 -7.84
CA LYS A 118 15.55 -32.49 -7.18
C LYS A 118 16.80 -31.71 -6.77
N ARG A 119 17.33 -30.83 -7.65
CA ARG A 119 18.49 -29.96 -7.33
C ARG A 119 18.18 -29.07 -6.14
N ILE A 120 17.05 -28.33 -6.18
CA ILE A 120 16.65 -27.43 -5.10
C ILE A 120 16.46 -28.20 -3.79
N TYR A 121 15.85 -29.37 -3.83
CA TYR A 121 15.73 -30.24 -2.63
C TYR A 121 17.08 -30.59 -2.03
N ASP A 122 18.03 -31.06 -2.85
CA ASP A 122 19.37 -31.41 -2.40
C ASP A 122 20.12 -30.19 -1.82
N ASP A 123 19.93 -29.00 -2.42
CA ASP A 123 20.48 -27.74 -1.92
C ASP A 123 19.86 -27.34 -0.58
N LEU A 124 18.56 -27.46 -0.41
CA LEU A 124 17.87 -27.18 0.86
C LEU A 124 18.30 -28.13 1.96
N LYS A 125 18.41 -29.45 1.67
CA LYS A 125 18.89 -30.45 2.64
C LYS A 125 20.38 -30.25 3.02
N ALA A 126 21.15 -29.66 2.14
CA ALA A 126 22.55 -29.29 2.39
C ALA A 126 22.72 -27.92 3.07
N GLY A 127 21.63 -27.23 3.43
CA GLY A 127 21.68 -25.92 4.09
C GLY A 127 22.08 -24.77 3.15
N ARG A 128 21.94 -24.92 1.82
CA ARG A 128 22.29 -23.91 0.81
C ARG A 128 21.12 -23.05 0.36
N GLN A 129 20.13 -22.80 1.24
CA GLN A 129 18.95 -21.98 0.90
C GLN A 129 19.31 -20.57 0.39
N ASN A 130 20.34 -19.93 0.93
CA ASN A 130 20.77 -18.60 0.48
C ASN A 130 21.30 -18.63 -0.97
N GLN A 131 21.96 -19.74 -1.38
CA GLN A 131 22.37 -19.92 -2.77
C GLN A 131 21.17 -20.11 -3.68
N VAL A 132 20.19 -20.92 -3.27
CA VAL A 132 18.93 -21.10 -4.02
C VAL A 132 18.24 -19.76 -4.22
N PHE A 133 18.15 -18.92 -3.17
CA PHE A 133 17.56 -17.59 -3.26
C PHE A 133 18.36 -16.69 -4.22
N ALA A 134 19.68 -16.65 -4.11
CA ALA A 134 20.53 -15.86 -5.01
C ALA A 134 20.41 -16.29 -6.48
N ASP A 135 20.29 -17.60 -6.75
CA ASP A 135 20.06 -18.14 -8.09
C ASP A 135 18.72 -17.63 -8.66
N ILE A 136 17.64 -17.64 -7.85
CA ILE A 136 16.32 -17.14 -8.27
C ILE A 136 16.38 -15.63 -8.57
N VAL A 137 16.99 -14.83 -7.69
CA VAL A 137 17.20 -13.40 -7.92
C VAL A 137 17.97 -13.16 -9.22
N GLY A 138 19.01 -13.97 -9.49
CA GLY A 138 19.77 -13.93 -10.73
C GLY A 138 18.90 -14.24 -11.96
N MET A 139 17.97 -15.19 -11.87
CA MET A 139 17.02 -15.51 -12.94
C MET A 139 16.01 -14.38 -13.17
N VAL A 140 15.51 -13.75 -12.09
CA VAL A 140 14.63 -12.57 -12.18
C VAL A 140 15.33 -11.44 -12.93
N ALA A 141 16.55 -11.10 -12.53
CA ALA A 141 17.36 -10.04 -13.16
C ALA A 141 17.61 -10.28 -14.66
N GLN A 142 17.69 -11.56 -15.07
CA GLN A 142 17.90 -11.96 -16.47
C GLN A 142 16.60 -12.17 -17.26
N GLY A 143 15.40 -11.99 -16.63
CA GLY A 143 14.12 -12.28 -17.26
C GLY A 143 13.84 -13.77 -17.46
N LYS A 144 14.54 -14.65 -16.73
CA LYS A 144 14.49 -16.11 -16.89
C LYS A 144 13.63 -16.84 -15.84
N LEU A 145 12.83 -16.12 -15.08
CA LEU A 145 12.01 -16.71 -14.01
C LEU A 145 11.10 -17.86 -14.53
N ARG A 146 10.69 -17.79 -15.78
CA ARG A 146 9.90 -18.85 -16.43
C ARG A 146 10.64 -20.20 -16.58
N GLU A 147 11.97 -20.22 -16.49
CA GLU A 147 12.75 -21.46 -16.50
C GLU A 147 12.45 -22.32 -15.25
N LEU A 148 11.91 -21.72 -14.18
CA LEU A 148 11.43 -22.43 -12.99
C LEU A 148 10.00 -22.98 -13.14
N ALA A 149 9.31 -22.74 -14.26
CA ALA A 149 7.94 -23.23 -14.46
C ALA A 149 7.75 -24.74 -14.19
N PRO A 150 8.73 -25.65 -14.48
CA PRO A 150 8.57 -27.07 -14.18
C PRO A 150 8.33 -27.41 -12.71
N ILE A 151 8.81 -26.60 -11.76
CA ILE A 151 8.55 -26.81 -10.31
C ILE A 151 7.24 -26.17 -9.85
N ASN A 152 6.64 -25.29 -10.62
CA ASN A 152 5.42 -24.57 -10.28
C ASN A 152 4.16 -25.42 -10.50
N ALA A 153 4.12 -26.59 -9.86
CA ALA A 153 3.09 -27.61 -10.06
C ALA A 153 1.69 -27.08 -9.69
N GLN A 154 0.78 -27.07 -10.66
CA GLN A 154 -0.58 -26.54 -10.47
C GLN A 154 -1.33 -27.21 -9.31
N LYS A 155 -1.23 -28.55 -9.17
CA LYS A 155 -1.87 -29.28 -8.08
C LYS A 155 -1.41 -28.82 -6.71
N VAL A 156 -0.11 -28.50 -6.56
CA VAL A 156 0.45 -27.97 -5.30
C VAL A 156 -0.14 -26.60 -5.02
N ARG A 157 -0.09 -25.68 -5.99
CA ARG A 157 -0.64 -24.33 -5.83
C ARG A 157 -2.13 -24.33 -5.51
N THR A 158 -2.92 -25.21 -6.16
CA THR A 158 -4.35 -25.38 -5.86
C THR A 158 -4.57 -25.83 -4.43
N SER A 159 -3.80 -26.81 -3.95
CA SER A 159 -3.89 -27.29 -2.57
C SER A 159 -3.51 -26.20 -1.55
N VAL A 160 -2.42 -25.48 -1.80
CA VAL A 160 -1.96 -24.41 -0.91
C VAL A 160 -2.94 -23.24 -0.91
N TRP A 161 -3.44 -22.82 -2.08
CA TRP A 161 -4.45 -21.78 -2.19
C TRP A 161 -5.72 -22.11 -1.41
N SER A 162 -6.22 -23.35 -1.55
CA SER A 162 -7.37 -23.79 -0.77
C SER A 162 -7.13 -23.70 0.74
N LYS A 163 -5.94 -24.07 1.23
CA LYS A 163 -5.57 -23.93 2.64
C LYS A 163 -5.53 -22.46 3.08
N MET A 164 -5.00 -21.56 2.24
CA MET A 164 -5.00 -20.11 2.56
C MET A 164 -6.41 -19.57 2.71
N VAL A 165 -7.33 -19.95 1.81
CA VAL A 165 -8.75 -19.59 1.91
C VAL A 165 -9.36 -20.14 3.19
N ASP A 166 -9.10 -21.42 3.52
CA ASP A 166 -9.61 -22.05 4.76
C ASP A 166 -9.09 -21.34 6.02
N PHE A 167 -7.83 -20.96 6.06
CA PHE A 167 -7.28 -20.17 7.19
C PHE A 167 -7.93 -18.80 7.29
N ALA A 168 -8.09 -18.09 6.17
CA ALA A 168 -8.75 -16.79 6.17
C ALA A 168 -10.19 -16.90 6.71
N ASP A 169 -10.94 -17.91 6.28
CA ASP A 169 -12.32 -18.13 6.74
C ASP A 169 -12.39 -18.53 8.21
N ALA A 170 -11.48 -19.42 8.66
CA ALA A 170 -11.43 -19.88 10.05
C ALA A 170 -11.12 -18.74 11.04
N HIS A 171 -10.40 -17.71 10.61
CA HIS A 171 -10.07 -16.57 11.45
C HIS A 171 -11.00 -15.37 11.30
N ASN A 172 -11.94 -15.40 10.33
CA ASN A 172 -12.88 -14.30 10.11
C ASN A 172 -13.96 -14.27 11.20
N GLU A 173 -13.95 -13.23 12.00
CA GLU A 173 -14.93 -12.96 13.06
C GLU A 173 -15.59 -11.60 12.84
N PRO A 174 -16.63 -11.51 11.96
CA PRO A 174 -17.28 -10.24 11.62
C PRO A 174 -17.65 -9.40 12.86
N GLY A 175 -17.28 -8.13 12.84
CA GLY A 175 -17.47 -7.21 13.96
C GLY A 175 -16.32 -7.21 14.99
N LYS A 176 -15.37 -8.15 14.92
CA LYS A 176 -14.21 -8.24 15.81
C LYS A 176 -12.90 -8.22 15.07
N PHE A 177 -12.70 -9.16 14.16
CA PHE A 177 -11.50 -9.30 13.34
C PHE A 177 -11.87 -9.78 11.94
N THR A 178 -11.45 -9.03 10.94
CA THR A 178 -11.70 -9.40 9.54
C THR A 178 -10.41 -9.95 8.91
N SER A 179 -10.45 -11.19 8.46
CA SER A 179 -9.39 -11.81 7.67
C SER A 179 -9.80 -11.89 6.20
N PHE A 180 -8.90 -11.49 5.31
CA PHE A 180 -9.13 -11.53 3.86
C PHE A 180 -8.32 -12.63 3.20
N THR A 181 -8.86 -13.16 2.12
CA THR A 181 -8.12 -13.97 1.16
C THR A 181 -7.41 -13.06 0.18
N GLY A 182 -6.09 -13.21 0.05
CA GLY A 182 -5.28 -12.37 -0.83
C GLY A 182 -4.03 -13.06 -1.34
N TRP A 183 -3.33 -12.41 -2.24
CA TRP A 183 -2.02 -12.83 -2.78
C TRP A 183 -1.25 -11.63 -3.31
N GLU A 184 0.03 -11.81 -3.58
CA GLU A 184 0.82 -10.82 -4.31
C GLU A 184 1.13 -11.30 -5.73
N TRP A 185 0.87 -10.43 -6.70
CA TRP A 185 1.35 -10.52 -8.07
C TRP A 185 2.68 -9.74 -8.18
N SER A 186 3.80 -10.46 -8.40
CA SER A 186 5.14 -9.92 -8.19
C SER A 186 5.88 -9.75 -9.51
N SER A 187 5.48 -8.77 -10.30
CA SER A 187 6.16 -8.43 -11.56
C SER A 187 7.45 -7.65 -11.31
N MET A 188 8.57 -8.16 -11.81
CA MET A 188 9.90 -7.56 -11.64
C MET A 188 10.68 -7.45 -12.96
N PRO A 189 10.22 -6.70 -13.97
CA PRO A 189 10.94 -6.56 -15.23
C PRO A 189 12.30 -5.89 -15.01
N ASN A 190 13.41 -6.59 -15.31
CA ASN A 190 14.79 -6.12 -15.11
C ASN A 190 15.05 -5.64 -13.65
N SER A 191 14.60 -6.43 -12.67
CA SER A 191 14.71 -6.15 -11.22
C SER A 191 13.97 -4.89 -10.73
N VAL A 192 13.07 -4.34 -11.52
CA VAL A 192 12.25 -3.18 -11.17
C VAL A 192 10.91 -3.62 -10.57
N ASN A 193 10.59 -3.16 -9.38
CA ASN A 193 9.35 -3.53 -8.70
C ASN A 193 8.11 -2.92 -9.36
N LEU A 194 7.20 -3.77 -9.81
CA LEU A 194 5.86 -3.41 -10.28
C LEU A 194 4.78 -4.27 -9.59
N HIS A 195 5.01 -4.62 -8.34
CA HIS A 195 4.20 -5.55 -7.55
C HIS A 195 2.82 -4.97 -7.20
N ARG A 196 1.82 -5.86 -7.06
CA ARG A 196 0.49 -5.57 -6.53
C ARG A 196 0.07 -6.68 -5.60
N ILE A 197 -0.36 -6.33 -4.42
CA ILE A 197 -1.19 -7.25 -3.65
C ILE A 197 -2.60 -7.22 -4.23
N VAL A 198 -3.30 -8.33 -4.15
CA VAL A 198 -4.70 -8.44 -4.56
C VAL A 198 -5.46 -9.18 -3.48
N PHE A 199 -6.61 -8.68 -3.08
CA PHE A 199 -7.49 -9.38 -2.16
C PHE A 199 -8.95 -9.33 -2.62
N THR A 200 -9.75 -10.24 -2.07
CA THR A 200 -11.18 -10.38 -2.35
C THR A 200 -11.99 -10.37 -1.04
N PRO A 201 -13.20 -9.80 -1.03
CA PRO A 201 -14.11 -9.95 0.10
C PRO A 201 -14.65 -11.37 0.23
N ASP A 202 -14.52 -12.21 -0.81
CA ASP A 202 -15.06 -13.56 -0.79
C ASP A 202 -14.23 -14.52 0.05
N GLY A 203 -14.86 -15.59 0.46
CA GLY A 203 -14.26 -16.74 1.10
C GLY A 203 -14.77 -18.04 0.49
N GLY A 204 -14.49 -19.17 1.15
CA GLY A 204 -15.06 -20.46 0.86
C GLY A 204 -14.93 -20.90 -0.60
N ASP A 205 -16.04 -21.37 -1.13
CA ASP A 205 -16.08 -21.97 -2.47
C ASP A 205 -15.81 -20.96 -3.59
N THR A 206 -16.25 -19.71 -3.44
CA THR A 206 -16.01 -18.67 -4.45
C THR A 206 -14.52 -18.41 -4.61
N ALA A 207 -13.79 -18.14 -3.52
CA ALA A 207 -12.35 -17.87 -3.57
C ALA A 207 -11.53 -19.10 -4.02
N LYS A 208 -12.01 -20.33 -3.76
CA LYS A 208 -11.38 -21.57 -4.24
C LYS A 208 -11.63 -21.90 -5.71
N SER A 209 -12.60 -21.23 -6.36
CA SER A 209 -12.98 -21.51 -7.75
C SER A 209 -11.96 -21.02 -8.78
N TYR A 210 -11.00 -20.20 -8.37
CA TYR A 210 -9.92 -19.70 -9.22
C TYR A 210 -8.56 -19.79 -8.51
N LEU A 211 -7.48 -19.69 -9.28
CA LEU A 211 -6.12 -19.56 -8.75
C LEU A 211 -5.64 -18.12 -8.89
N PRO A 212 -4.79 -17.64 -7.96
CA PRO A 212 -4.12 -16.36 -8.09
C PRO A 212 -3.43 -16.17 -9.43
N PHE A 213 -3.65 -15.02 -10.08
CA PHE A 213 -2.91 -14.63 -11.26
C PHE A 213 -1.48 -14.28 -10.88
N SER A 214 -0.51 -14.80 -11.62
CA SER A 214 0.90 -14.67 -11.30
C SER A 214 1.68 -14.01 -12.44
N SER A 215 2.80 -13.37 -12.15
CA SER A 215 3.68 -12.77 -13.15
C SER A 215 4.34 -13.81 -14.07
N LEU A 216 4.30 -15.10 -13.71
CA LEU A 216 4.67 -16.19 -14.61
C LEU A 216 3.70 -16.33 -15.79
N GLN A 217 2.44 -15.93 -15.64
CA GLN A 217 1.45 -15.86 -16.71
C GLN A 217 1.64 -14.58 -17.53
N SER A 218 1.68 -13.42 -16.87
CA SER A 218 2.05 -12.14 -17.47
C SER A 218 2.60 -11.16 -16.44
N GLY A 219 3.68 -10.47 -16.78
CA GLY A 219 4.25 -9.40 -15.99
C GLY A 219 3.68 -8.00 -16.29
N LYS A 220 2.58 -7.90 -17.05
CA LYS A 220 1.97 -6.62 -17.43
C LYS A 220 0.77 -6.31 -16.53
N PRO A 221 0.67 -5.12 -15.92
CA PRO A 221 -0.48 -4.73 -15.10
C PRO A 221 -1.82 -4.80 -15.83
N ARG A 222 -1.86 -4.44 -17.13
CA ARG A 222 -3.09 -4.54 -17.94
C ARG A 222 -3.65 -5.96 -17.99
N ASP A 223 -2.78 -6.97 -18.03
CA ASP A 223 -3.21 -8.39 -18.10
C ASP A 223 -3.73 -8.85 -16.73
N LEU A 224 -3.17 -8.34 -15.63
CA LEU A 224 -3.73 -8.57 -14.29
C LEU A 224 -5.15 -7.97 -14.19
N TRP A 225 -5.35 -6.72 -14.60
CA TRP A 225 -6.68 -6.09 -14.55
C TRP A 225 -7.68 -6.80 -15.47
N ALA A 226 -7.26 -7.23 -16.66
CA ALA A 226 -8.11 -8.01 -17.57
C ALA A 226 -8.49 -9.37 -16.98
N TRP A 227 -7.56 -10.03 -16.26
CA TRP A 227 -7.84 -11.25 -15.53
C TRP A 227 -8.84 -11.01 -14.40
N MET A 228 -8.67 -9.93 -13.61
CA MET A 228 -9.60 -9.56 -12.54
C MET A 228 -11.01 -9.31 -13.09
N GLU A 229 -11.13 -8.55 -14.19
CA GLU A 229 -12.42 -8.27 -14.85
C GLU A 229 -13.12 -9.57 -15.29
N LYS A 230 -12.38 -10.46 -15.95
CA LYS A 230 -12.91 -11.73 -16.43
C LYS A 230 -13.33 -12.65 -15.27
N THR A 231 -12.49 -12.71 -14.22
CA THR A 231 -12.73 -13.58 -13.06
C THR A 231 -13.89 -13.06 -12.24
N ALA A 232 -13.97 -11.75 -12.03
CA ALA A 232 -15.08 -11.11 -11.34
C ALA A 232 -16.42 -11.41 -12.01
N ALA A 233 -16.47 -11.30 -13.35
CA ALA A 233 -17.69 -11.61 -14.11
C ALA A 233 -18.03 -13.12 -14.13
N ALA A 234 -17.02 -14.00 -14.08
CA ALA A 234 -17.26 -15.44 -14.17
C ALA A 234 -17.75 -16.06 -12.84
N TYR A 235 -17.34 -15.51 -11.71
CA TYR A 235 -17.59 -16.08 -10.38
C TYR A 235 -18.41 -15.16 -9.47
N ASP A 236 -18.94 -14.05 -10.00
CA ASP A 236 -19.67 -13.02 -9.22
C ASP A 236 -18.89 -12.58 -7.98
N THR A 237 -17.63 -12.24 -8.20
CA THR A 237 -16.66 -11.86 -7.17
C THR A 237 -16.15 -10.43 -7.40
N ASP A 238 -15.39 -9.90 -6.45
CA ASP A 238 -14.80 -8.59 -6.52
C ASP A 238 -13.36 -8.59 -5.99
N PHE A 239 -12.57 -7.64 -6.44
CA PHE A 239 -11.17 -7.52 -6.08
C PHE A 239 -10.77 -6.08 -5.78
N VAL A 240 -9.75 -5.92 -4.94
CA VAL A 240 -8.96 -4.71 -4.78
C VAL A 240 -7.50 -5.07 -5.01
N ALA A 241 -6.85 -4.37 -5.94
CA ALA A 241 -5.41 -4.43 -6.09
C ALA A 241 -4.76 -3.20 -5.48
N ILE A 242 -3.63 -3.37 -4.79
CA ILE A 242 -2.86 -2.30 -4.16
C ILE A 242 -1.42 -2.42 -4.63
N GLY A 243 -0.97 -1.42 -5.38
CA GLY A 243 0.41 -1.38 -5.79
C GLY A 243 1.33 -0.86 -4.69
N HIS A 244 2.56 -1.37 -4.67
CA HIS A 244 3.52 -1.04 -3.63
C HIS A 244 4.95 -0.93 -4.15
N ASN A 245 5.86 -0.44 -3.31
CA ASN A 245 7.27 -0.20 -3.63
C ASN A 245 7.47 0.66 -4.89
N MET A 246 6.68 1.70 -5.06
CA MET A 246 6.83 2.67 -6.14
C MET A 246 8.22 3.29 -6.14
N ASN A 247 8.82 3.51 -4.95
CA ASN A 247 10.18 4.00 -4.76
C ASN A 247 11.25 3.11 -5.43
N LEU A 248 10.96 1.83 -5.65
CA LEU A 248 11.82 0.85 -6.29
C LEU A 248 11.46 0.57 -7.76
N SER A 249 10.57 1.36 -8.34
CA SER A 249 10.06 1.16 -9.71
C SER A 249 10.85 1.90 -10.79
N LEU A 250 11.86 2.68 -10.44
CA LEU A 250 12.62 3.54 -11.36
C LEU A 250 11.70 4.43 -12.24
N GLY A 251 10.59 4.90 -11.67
CA GLY A 251 9.62 5.75 -12.36
C GLY A 251 8.58 5.02 -13.22
N ARG A 252 8.59 3.69 -13.24
CA ARG A 252 7.68 2.88 -14.08
C ARG A 252 6.34 2.57 -13.42
N PHE A 253 6.16 2.94 -12.16
CA PHE A 253 4.92 2.64 -11.44
C PHE A 253 3.74 3.51 -11.88
N PHE A 254 4.00 4.80 -12.13
CA PHE A 254 3.03 5.75 -12.68
C PHE A 254 3.49 6.20 -14.08
N PRO A 255 3.37 5.34 -15.11
CA PRO A 255 3.93 5.59 -16.43
C PRO A 255 3.11 6.61 -17.23
N GLU A 256 3.76 7.28 -18.20
CA GLU A 256 3.09 8.02 -19.28
C GLU A 256 2.93 7.15 -20.54
N VAL A 257 3.72 6.09 -20.63
CA VAL A 257 3.67 5.09 -21.69
C VAL A 257 3.54 3.69 -21.08
N ASP A 258 2.78 2.81 -21.69
CA ASP A 258 2.60 1.44 -21.22
C ASP A 258 3.85 0.57 -21.45
N GLU A 259 3.80 -0.69 -21.07
CA GLU A 259 4.89 -1.67 -21.19
C GLU A 259 5.25 -2.01 -22.65
N SER A 260 4.44 -1.58 -23.60
CA SER A 260 4.65 -1.73 -25.04
C SER A 260 5.19 -0.46 -25.69
N GLY A 261 5.39 0.62 -24.90
CA GLY A 261 5.88 1.92 -25.36
C GLY A 261 4.79 2.83 -25.95
N ASN A 262 3.51 2.45 -25.84
CA ASN A 262 2.40 3.29 -26.27
C ASN A 262 2.01 4.27 -25.17
N PRO A 263 1.58 5.51 -25.50
CA PRO A 263 0.98 6.40 -24.52
C PRO A 263 -0.16 5.72 -23.78
N VAL A 264 -0.28 5.96 -22.47
CA VAL A 264 -1.44 5.50 -21.71
C VAL A 264 -2.70 6.14 -22.27
N ASP A 265 -3.76 5.35 -22.39
CA ASP A 265 -5.03 5.71 -23.01
C ASP A 265 -6.18 5.73 -21.99
N LEU A 266 -7.38 6.12 -22.46
CA LEU A 266 -8.57 6.15 -21.65
C LEU A 266 -8.89 4.76 -21.03
N ALA A 267 -8.71 3.68 -21.80
CA ALA A 267 -8.98 2.31 -21.34
C ALA A 267 -8.03 1.90 -20.21
N TYR A 268 -6.73 2.28 -20.32
CA TYR A 268 -5.77 2.09 -19.22
C TYR A 268 -6.21 2.85 -17.97
N ALA A 269 -6.59 4.13 -18.11
CA ALA A 269 -6.98 4.95 -16.98
C ALA A 269 -8.22 4.39 -16.26
N GLN A 270 -9.22 3.94 -17.01
CA GLN A 270 -10.45 3.36 -16.48
C GLN A 270 -10.19 2.03 -15.78
N ALA A 271 -9.42 1.13 -16.38
CA ALA A 271 -9.09 -0.17 -15.79
C ALA A 271 -8.29 0.00 -14.49
N ARG A 272 -7.28 0.87 -14.48
CA ARG A 272 -6.49 1.14 -13.29
C ARG A 272 -7.33 1.76 -12.17
N ALA A 273 -8.13 2.78 -12.46
CA ALA A 273 -8.99 3.43 -11.48
C ALA A 273 -10.04 2.47 -10.86
N LYS A 274 -10.48 1.46 -11.61
CA LYS A 274 -11.41 0.43 -11.13
C LYS A 274 -10.73 -0.55 -10.17
N TRP A 275 -9.54 -1.06 -10.53
CA TRP A 275 -8.92 -2.19 -9.86
C TRP A 275 -7.84 -1.79 -8.85
N GLU A 276 -7.20 -0.61 -9.01
CA GLU A 276 -6.22 -0.04 -8.09
C GLU A 276 -6.77 1.26 -7.44
N PRO A 277 -7.82 1.18 -6.60
CA PRO A 277 -8.41 2.37 -5.97
C PRO A 277 -7.51 3.01 -4.93
N VAL A 278 -6.54 2.27 -4.39
CA VAL A 278 -5.58 2.72 -3.37
C VAL A 278 -4.18 2.18 -3.67
N GLU A 279 -3.16 2.88 -3.14
CA GLU A 279 -1.75 2.50 -3.27
C GLU A 279 -1.06 2.50 -1.91
N GLU A 280 -0.10 1.63 -1.71
CA GLU A 280 0.67 1.52 -0.47
C GLU A 280 1.82 2.52 -0.47
N VAL A 281 1.71 3.56 0.36
CA VAL A 281 2.69 4.67 0.38
C VAL A 281 3.89 4.40 1.29
N ILE A 282 3.77 3.46 2.23
CA ILE A 282 4.81 3.17 3.22
C ILE A 282 4.76 1.73 3.70
N GLN A 283 5.94 1.12 3.85
CA GLN A 283 6.15 -0.24 4.34
C GLN A 283 7.61 -0.44 4.80
N TYR A 284 8.03 -1.66 5.14
CA TYR A 284 9.41 -1.97 5.57
C TYR A 284 10.50 -1.61 4.55
N LYS A 285 10.21 -1.60 3.25
CA LYS A 285 11.10 -1.08 2.20
C LYS A 285 10.93 0.44 2.00
N GLY A 286 10.56 1.17 3.06
CA GLY A 286 10.59 2.61 3.19
C GLY A 286 9.36 3.34 2.64
N ASP A 287 9.48 4.65 2.65
CA ASP A 287 8.44 5.60 2.26
C ASP A 287 8.50 5.91 0.76
N SER A 288 7.34 5.82 0.11
CA SER A 288 7.08 6.14 -1.29
C SER A 288 6.28 7.45 -1.48
N GLU A 289 6.10 8.29 -0.44
CA GLU A 289 5.39 9.57 -0.58
C GLU A 289 6.08 10.47 -1.60
N THR A 290 7.33 10.82 -1.34
CA THR A 290 8.18 11.64 -2.21
C THR A 290 9.66 11.43 -1.91
N HIS A 291 10.54 12.14 -2.60
CA HIS A 291 11.98 12.11 -2.37
C HIS A 291 12.57 13.52 -2.40
N PRO A 292 13.63 13.87 -1.61
CA PRO A 292 14.23 15.20 -1.61
C PRO A 292 14.64 15.72 -2.99
N ILE A 293 15.08 14.84 -3.90
CA ILE A 293 15.41 15.21 -5.28
C ILE A 293 14.18 15.65 -6.07
N LEU A 294 12.99 15.09 -5.78
CA LEU A 294 11.74 15.38 -6.49
C LEU A 294 10.94 16.52 -5.83
N SER A 295 11.16 16.74 -4.54
CA SER A 295 10.49 17.75 -3.72
C SER A 295 11.52 18.49 -2.84
N PRO A 296 12.43 19.27 -3.43
CA PRO A 296 13.58 19.86 -2.73
C PRO A 296 13.20 20.95 -1.70
N VAL A 297 11.97 21.45 -1.76
CA VAL A 297 11.45 22.45 -0.80
C VAL A 297 10.69 21.83 0.37
N ASP A 298 10.52 20.51 0.38
CA ASP A 298 9.86 19.79 1.46
C ASP A 298 10.86 19.32 2.52
N GLU A 299 10.86 19.99 3.69
CA GLU A 299 11.70 19.67 4.84
C GLU A 299 11.62 18.18 5.26
N PHE A 300 10.46 17.52 5.03
CA PHE A 300 10.20 16.16 5.48
C PHE A 300 10.22 15.12 4.35
N ALA A 301 10.71 15.47 3.18
CA ALA A 301 10.80 14.55 2.03
C ALA A 301 11.78 13.38 2.24
N GLY A 302 12.70 13.50 3.20
CA GLY A 302 13.77 12.52 3.47
C GLY A 302 13.41 11.38 4.43
N PHE A 303 12.13 11.17 4.74
CA PHE A 303 11.70 10.14 5.69
C PHE A 303 11.90 8.73 5.14
N GLU A 304 12.53 7.84 5.92
CA GLU A 304 12.69 6.39 5.68
C GLU A 304 12.92 6.01 4.21
N LYS A 305 14.03 6.50 3.62
CA LYS A 305 14.35 6.24 2.21
C LYS A 305 15.09 4.92 2.03
N TYR A 306 14.42 3.95 1.42
CA TYR A 306 14.98 2.68 1.02
C TYR A 306 15.33 2.69 -0.47
N LYS A 307 16.54 2.29 -0.83
CA LYS A 307 17.05 2.39 -2.21
C LYS A 307 17.57 1.08 -2.80
N HIS A 308 17.55 0.00 -2.04
CA HIS A 308 18.14 -1.27 -2.47
C HIS A 308 17.16 -2.06 -3.35
N LEU A 309 17.56 -2.33 -4.59
CA LEU A 309 16.82 -3.26 -5.45
C LEU A 309 17.10 -4.70 -4.99
N LEU A 310 16.13 -5.59 -5.16
CA LEU A 310 16.28 -7.00 -4.80
C LEU A 310 17.40 -7.68 -5.60
N GLY A 311 17.59 -7.28 -6.84
CA GLY A 311 18.64 -7.77 -7.72
C GLY A 311 19.21 -6.67 -8.63
N PRO A 312 20.28 -6.95 -9.38
CA PRO A 312 20.91 -5.95 -10.23
C PRO A 312 19.98 -5.54 -11.39
N HIS A 313 19.77 -4.23 -11.51
CA HIS A 313 19.16 -3.59 -12.66
C HIS A 313 20.21 -3.37 -13.76
N ILE A 314 19.91 -3.75 -14.99
CA ILE A 314 20.78 -3.55 -16.13
C ILE A 314 20.46 -2.19 -16.76
N LEU A 315 21.42 -1.29 -16.70
CA LEU A 315 21.35 0.04 -17.28
C LEU A 315 21.47 -0.01 -18.82
N PRO A 316 21.07 1.05 -19.55
CA PRO A 316 21.18 1.12 -21.01
C PRO A 316 22.62 0.96 -21.53
N ASP A 317 23.63 1.33 -20.75
CA ASP A 317 25.06 1.16 -21.07
C ASP A 317 25.61 -0.24 -20.73
N GLY A 318 24.75 -1.16 -20.29
CA GLY A 318 25.09 -2.52 -19.90
C GLY A 318 25.65 -2.67 -18.48
N LYS A 319 25.86 -1.58 -17.74
CA LYS A 319 26.28 -1.64 -16.35
C LYS A 319 25.17 -2.16 -15.45
N ARG A 320 25.56 -2.67 -14.28
CA ARG A 320 24.64 -3.16 -13.25
C ARG A 320 24.56 -2.16 -12.09
N SER A 321 23.35 -1.86 -11.65
CA SER A 321 23.08 -1.09 -10.42
C SER A 321 22.19 -1.90 -9.50
N ILE A 322 22.49 -1.86 -8.21
CA ILE A 322 21.64 -2.45 -7.15
C ILE A 322 20.85 -1.36 -6.41
N GLU A 323 21.01 -0.11 -6.79
CA GLU A 323 20.30 1.01 -6.18
C GLU A 323 19.23 1.58 -7.12
N ALA A 324 18.05 1.83 -6.59
CA ALA A 324 16.98 2.55 -7.28
C ALA A 324 17.29 4.05 -7.31
N THR A 325 17.39 4.63 -8.49
CA THR A 325 17.47 6.07 -8.66
C THR A 325 16.07 6.68 -8.57
N PRO A 326 15.84 7.70 -7.70
CA PRO A 326 14.56 8.39 -7.61
C PRO A 326 14.16 9.01 -8.94
N ALA A 327 12.96 8.71 -9.42
CA ALA A 327 12.47 9.19 -10.70
C ALA A 327 10.99 9.62 -10.62
N ILE A 328 10.61 10.57 -11.45
CA ILE A 328 9.21 10.97 -11.65
C ILE A 328 8.42 9.73 -12.10
N GLY A 329 7.27 9.48 -11.46
CA GLY A 329 6.48 8.26 -11.66
C GLY A 329 6.88 7.08 -10.76
N GLY A 330 7.89 7.26 -9.87
CA GLY A 330 8.29 6.31 -8.85
C GLY A 330 7.89 6.70 -7.42
N PHE A 331 7.07 7.72 -7.23
CA PHE A 331 6.60 8.18 -5.93
C PHE A 331 5.17 8.70 -6.02
N MET A 332 4.39 8.53 -4.95
CA MET A 332 3.00 8.92 -4.83
C MET A 332 2.74 10.34 -5.34
N ARG A 333 3.46 11.33 -4.79
CA ARG A 333 3.22 12.75 -5.09
C ARG A 333 3.47 13.08 -6.56
N SER A 334 4.51 12.50 -7.15
CA SER A 334 4.78 12.64 -8.59
C SER A 334 3.75 11.91 -9.45
N GLY A 335 3.22 10.78 -8.98
CA GLY A 335 2.11 10.06 -9.61
C GLY A 335 0.82 10.87 -9.64
N LEU A 336 0.42 11.43 -8.49
CA LEU A 336 -0.76 12.31 -8.39
C LEU A 336 -0.67 13.52 -9.34
N ARG A 337 0.51 14.17 -9.40
CA ARG A 337 0.76 15.30 -10.31
C ARG A 337 0.65 14.87 -11.78
N ARG A 338 1.27 13.75 -12.14
CA ARG A 338 1.18 13.17 -13.50
C ARG A 338 -0.27 12.81 -13.84
N GLY A 339 -1.04 12.35 -12.87
CA GLY A 339 -2.46 12.06 -13.03
C GLY A 339 -3.28 13.28 -13.49
N LEU A 340 -3.03 14.47 -12.92
CA LEU A 340 -3.65 15.72 -13.38
C LEU A 340 -3.26 16.08 -14.80
N GLU A 341 -1.99 15.85 -15.18
CA GLU A 341 -1.51 16.13 -16.55
C GLU A 341 -2.14 15.18 -17.57
N LEU A 342 -2.27 13.89 -17.21
CA LEU A 342 -2.90 12.89 -18.06
C LEU A 342 -4.41 13.14 -18.21
N GLU A 343 -5.11 13.50 -17.12
CA GLU A 343 -6.54 13.83 -17.17
C GLU A 343 -6.84 14.88 -18.24
N LYS A 344 -6.00 15.93 -18.35
CA LYS A 344 -6.13 16.95 -19.40
C LYS A 344 -5.88 16.39 -20.81
N LYS A 345 -5.01 15.39 -20.96
CA LYS A 345 -4.61 14.81 -22.26
C LYS A 345 -5.61 13.76 -22.77
N ILE A 346 -6.10 12.88 -21.89
CA ILE A 346 -6.89 11.69 -22.27
C ILE A 346 -8.31 11.67 -21.71
N GLY A 347 -8.71 12.71 -20.95
CA GLY A 347 -10.06 12.82 -20.39
C GLY A 347 -10.33 11.98 -19.14
N ALA A 348 -9.33 11.31 -18.58
CA ALA A 348 -9.42 10.57 -17.32
C ALA A 348 -8.08 10.58 -16.57
N ASN A 349 -8.15 10.59 -15.24
CA ASN A 349 -6.97 10.51 -14.38
C ASN A 349 -6.73 9.05 -13.94
N PRO A 350 -5.66 8.38 -14.44
CA PRO A 350 -5.36 7.02 -14.04
C PRO A 350 -4.79 6.90 -12.62
N TYR A 351 -4.45 8.02 -11.98
CA TYR A 351 -3.76 8.10 -10.70
C TYR A 351 -4.58 8.84 -9.64
N LYS A 352 -5.89 8.63 -9.66
CA LYS A 352 -6.85 9.09 -8.64
C LYS A 352 -7.04 7.99 -7.59
N PHE A 353 -6.04 7.80 -6.73
CA PHE A 353 -6.01 6.73 -5.73
C PHE A 353 -5.99 7.27 -4.30
N GLY A 354 -6.49 6.48 -3.35
CA GLY A 354 -6.25 6.67 -1.92
C GLY A 354 -4.92 6.05 -1.50
N VAL A 355 -4.52 6.21 -0.22
CA VAL A 355 -3.26 5.70 0.28
C VAL A 355 -3.44 4.85 1.53
N VAL A 356 -2.64 3.79 1.64
CA VAL A 356 -2.54 2.91 2.79
C VAL A 356 -1.08 2.65 3.15
N GLY A 357 -0.84 2.12 4.34
CA GLY A 357 0.45 1.56 4.76
C GLY A 357 0.30 0.08 5.06
N ALA A 358 1.35 -0.68 4.90
CA ALA A 358 1.39 -2.09 5.26
C ALA A 358 2.81 -2.51 5.65
N SER A 359 2.98 -3.68 6.25
CA SER A 359 4.30 -4.11 6.72
C SER A 359 5.17 -4.68 5.59
N ASP A 360 4.61 -5.48 4.72
CA ASP A 360 5.38 -6.37 3.83
C ASP A 360 6.34 -7.29 4.64
N SER A 361 5.92 -7.67 5.86
CA SER A 361 6.70 -8.56 6.70
C SER A 361 6.75 -9.97 6.13
N HIS A 362 7.93 -10.59 6.16
CA HIS A 362 8.16 -11.97 5.71
C HIS A 362 8.35 -12.94 6.88
N THR A 363 8.02 -12.49 8.09
CA THR A 363 8.07 -13.29 9.31
C THR A 363 6.70 -13.82 9.73
N SER A 364 5.61 -13.51 9.00
CA SER A 364 4.21 -13.70 9.40
C SER A 364 3.78 -12.80 10.58
N LEU A 365 4.60 -11.83 10.96
CA LEU A 365 4.39 -10.99 12.14
C LEU A 365 4.19 -9.54 11.70
N ALA A 366 2.94 -9.11 11.62
CA ALA A 366 2.54 -7.75 11.22
C ALA A 366 2.76 -6.75 12.36
N SER A 367 4.01 -6.44 12.70
CA SER A 367 4.35 -5.45 13.73
C SER A 367 5.11 -4.28 13.14
N VAL A 368 4.58 -3.09 13.33
CA VAL A 368 5.08 -1.83 12.78
C VAL A 368 5.49 -0.84 13.88
N GLU A 369 5.86 -1.35 15.02
CA GLU A 369 6.28 -0.58 16.20
C GLU A 369 7.80 -0.64 16.33
N GLU A 370 8.46 0.51 16.46
CA GLU A 370 9.93 0.60 16.55
C GLU A 370 10.51 -0.27 17.68
N GLY A 371 9.82 -0.34 18.81
CA GLY A 371 10.22 -1.16 19.97
C GLY A 371 9.86 -2.63 19.87
N ASN A 372 9.06 -3.06 18.88
CA ASN A 372 8.58 -4.42 18.68
C ASN A 372 8.74 -4.88 17.22
N PHE A 373 9.82 -4.43 16.56
CA PHE A 373 10.12 -4.76 15.19
C PHE A 373 10.83 -6.11 15.06
N HIS A 374 10.17 -7.06 14.44
CA HIS A 374 10.63 -8.45 14.30
C HIS A 374 11.46 -8.73 13.04
N GLY A 375 12.05 -7.70 12.45
CA GLY A 375 12.79 -7.80 11.18
C GLY A 375 11.89 -7.91 9.96
N LYS A 376 12.46 -7.72 8.77
CA LYS A 376 11.75 -7.98 7.52
C LYS A 376 11.69 -9.47 7.21
N TYR A 377 12.77 -10.19 7.45
CA TYR A 377 12.90 -11.64 7.26
C TYR A 377 13.22 -12.35 8.59
N ALA A 378 13.00 -13.65 8.64
CA ALA A 378 13.24 -14.40 9.86
C ALA A 378 14.72 -14.52 10.25
N ASN A 379 15.63 -14.36 9.30
CA ASN A 379 17.10 -14.40 9.53
C ASN A 379 17.71 -13.04 9.88
N ASP A 380 16.94 -11.93 9.83
CA ASP A 380 17.36 -10.58 10.25
C ASP A 380 16.51 -10.00 11.40
N ALA A 381 16.02 -10.86 12.27
CA ALA A 381 14.98 -10.53 13.23
C ALA A 381 15.48 -10.05 14.60
N SER A 382 16.77 -10.08 14.87
CA SER A 382 17.34 -9.64 16.15
C SER A 382 18.47 -8.64 15.96
N PRO A 383 18.81 -7.82 16.98
CA PRO A 383 19.91 -6.87 16.90
C PRO A 383 21.22 -7.51 16.39
N GLU A 384 21.53 -8.74 16.82
CA GLU A 384 22.75 -9.47 16.46
C GLU A 384 22.74 -9.97 15.02
N THR A 385 21.59 -10.03 14.37
CA THR A 385 21.46 -10.53 13.00
C THR A 385 21.18 -9.45 11.97
N LYS A 386 20.53 -8.35 12.35
CA LYS A 386 20.16 -7.25 11.43
C LYS A 386 21.34 -6.58 10.73
N HIS A 387 22.55 -6.62 11.30
CA HIS A 387 23.75 -6.08 10.65
C HIS A 387 24.33 -6.98 9.55
N LYS A 388 23.86 -8.22 9.45
CA LYS A 388 24.36 -9.19 8.46
C LYS A 388 23.58 -9.05 7.16
N PRO A 389 24.23 -9.26 6.00
CA PRO A 389 23.51 -9.33 4.73
C PRO A 389 22.45 -10.42 4.76
N THR A 390 21.20 -10.03 4.53
CA THR A 390 20.05 -10.92 4.48
C THR A 390 19.73 -11.28 3.04
N VAL A 391 19.69 -10.26 2.20
CA VAL A 391 19.61 -10.36 0.74
C VAL A 391 20.89 -9.81 0.15
N PRO A 392 21.23 -10.12 -1.13
CA PRO A 392 22.50 -9.71 -1.73
C PRO A 392 22.79 -8.20 -1.69
N THR A 393 21.77 -7.37 -1.49
CA THR A 393 21.85 -5.92 -1.68
C THR A 393 21.64 -5.10 -0.42
N SER A 394 21.16 -5.69 0.69
CA SER A 394 20.81 -4.95 1.91
C SER A 394 21.02 -5.77 3.19
N VAL A 395 21.02 -5.06 4.31
CA VAL A 395 21.04 -5.61 5.67
C VAL A 395 19.69 -5.32 6.36
N GLY A 396 19.40 -6.01 7.46
CA GLY A 396 18.15 -5.81 8.20
C GLY A 396 17.93 -4.39 8.73
N TRP A 397 19.01 -3.64 9.04
CA TRP A 397 18.92 -2.23 9.44
C TRP A 397 18.47 -1.28 8.32
N ASP A 398 18.58 -1.68 7.05
CA ASP A 398 18.05 -0.91 5.92
C ASP A 398 16.52 -0.90 5.88
N ALA A 399 15.87 -1.90 6.48
CA ALA A 399 14.42 -1.94 6.61
C ALA A 399 13.92 -0.93 7.66
N SER A 400 12.72 -0.39 7.47
CA SER A 400 12.00 0.43 8.44
C SER A 400 10.95 -0.40 9.18
N ALA A 401 10.58 0.00 10.41
CA ALA A 401 9.48 -0.64 11.17
C ALA A 401 8.14 0.03 10.84
N GLN A 402 7.85 0.25 9.57
CA GLN A 402 6.80 1.18 9.15
C GLN A 402 5.68 0.49 8.38
N GLY A 403 4.49 1.13 8.39
CA GLY A 403 3.39 0.83 7.50
C GLY A 403 2.16 0.19 8.15
N LEU A 404 1.12 1.01 8.41
CA LEU A 404 -0.16 0.56 8.95
C LEU A 404 -1.30 1.18 8.16
N SER A 405 -2.29 0.38 7.80
CA SER A 405 -3.53 0.82 7.17
C SER A 405 -4.55 1.25 8.20
N ALA A 406 -5.19 2.39 7.95
CA ALA A 406 -6.31 2.91 8.72
C ALA A 406 -7.54 3.09 7.82
N VAL A 407 -8.69 2.56 8.24
CA VAL A 407 -9.89 2.44 7.41
C VAL A 407 -11.10 3.02 8.15
N TRP A 408 -11.76 4.00 7.57
CA TRP A 408 -13.05 4.48 8.04
C TRP A 408 -14.16 3.67 7.39
N ALA A 409 -14.81 2.80 8.16
CA ALA A 409 -15.89 1.96 7.68
C ALA A 409 -17.09 1.97 8.65
N GLU A 410 -18.22 1.48 8.18
CA GLU A 410 -19.42 1.34 9.00
C GLU A 410 -19.31 0.13 9.93
N GLN A 411 -18.72 -0.96 9.42
CA GLN A 411 -18.60 -2.23 10.12
C GLN A 411 -17.24 -2.89 9.82
N ASN A 412 -16.72 -3.65 10.80
CA ASN A 412 -15.56 -4.52 10.61
C ASN A 412 -16.01 -5.84 9.96
N THR A 413 -16.20 -5.81 8.65
CA THR A 413 -16.54 -6.96 7.82
C THR A 413 -15.77 -6.86 6.50
N ARG A 414 -15.63 -7.98 5.78
CA ARG A 414 -14.99 -7.99 4.46
C ARG A 414 -15.62 -6.96 3.52
N ASP A 415 -16.95 -6.92 3.45
CA ASP A 415 -17.68 -5.97 2.59
C ASP A 415 -17.49 -4.52 3.06
N GLY A 416 -17.63 -4.26 4.37
CA GLY A 416 -17.52 -2.92 4.94
C GLY A 416 -16.14 -2.31 4.71
N ILE A 417 -15.07 -3.09 4.93
CA ILE A 417 -13.69 -2.69 4.70
C ILE A 417 -13.41 -2.54 3.20
N THR A 418 -13.81 -3.51 2.34
CA THR A 418 -13.65 -3.41 0.88
C THR A 418 -14.34 -2.18 0.31
N ALA A 419 -15.56 -1.89 0.76
CA ALA A 419 -16.28 -0.68 0.35
C ALA A 419 -15.52 0.61 0.73
N ALA A 420 -14.87 0.66 1.89
CA ALA A 420 -14.05 1.79 2.30
C ALA A 420 -12.80 1.95 1.42
N PHE A 421 -12.12 0.85 1.04
CA PHE A 421 -11.02 0.87 0.08
C PHE A 421 -11.48 1.43 -1.27
N LYS A 422 -12.61 0.98 -1.78
CA LYS A 422 -13.17 1.46 -3.06
C LYS A 422 -13.59 2.93 -3.02
N ARG A 423 -14.09 3.42 -1.88
CA ARG A 423 -14.35 4.84 -1.67
C ARG A 423 -13.09 5.64 -1.40
N ARG A 424 -11.93 4.98 -1.19
CA ARG A 424 -10.65 5.61 -0.80
C ARG A 424 -10.74 6.34 0.56
N GLU A 425 -11.68 5.94 1.41
CA GLU A 425 -11.84 6.49 2.76
C GLU A 425 -10.92 5.79 3.76
N VAL A 426 -9.65 5.76 3.40
CA VAL A 426 -8.56 5.08 4.05
C VAL A 426 -7.35 6.01 4.14
N TYR A 427 -6.40 5.69 5.01
CA TYR A 427 -5.16 6.44 5.11
C TYR A 427 -4.02 5.58 5.67
N ALA A 428 -2.79 6.06 5.51
CA ALA A 428 -1.58 5.39 6.00
C ALA A 428 -1.06 6.04 7.28
N THR A 429 -0.47 5.24 8.17
CA THR A 429 0.46 5.73 9.18
C THR A 429 1.80 5.01 9.10
N SER A 430 2.81 5.61 9.66
CA SER A 430 4.14 5.01 9.75
C SER A 430 4.26 3.97 10.90
N GLY A 431 3.21 3.72 11.68
CA GLY A 431 3.18 2.75 12.77
C GLY A 431 2.24 3.17 13.88
N PRO A 432 2.42 4.35 14.48
CA PRO A 432 1.48 4.87 15.48
C PRO A 432 0.06 4.99 14.94
N ARG A 433 -0.92 4.64 15.77
CA ARG A 433 -2.34 4.72 15.44
C ARG A 433 -2.86 6.16 15.57
N ILE A 434 -2.26 7.09 14.82
CA ILE A 434 -2.71 8.49 14.74
C ILE A 434 -4.10 8.51 14.10
N ALA A 435 -5.13 8.85 14.87
CA ALA A 435 -6.48 8.97 14.32
C ALA A 435 -6.61 10.26 13.50
N LEU A 436 -6.82 10.14 12.20
CA LEU A 436 -6.89 11.26 11.26
C LEU A 436 -8.24 11.29 10.54
N ARG A 437 -8.90 12.45 10.56
CA ARG A 437 -10.13 12.69 9.83
C ARG A 437 -9.98 13.95 8.97
N VAL A 438 -10.29 13.85 7.68
CA VAL A 438 -10.19 14.96 6.73
C VAL A 438 -11.43 15.02 5.86
N PHE A 439 -12.01 16.22 5.73
CA PHE A 439 -13.09 16.50 4.78
C PHE A 439 -12.74 17.72 3.96
N GLY A 440 -13.03 17.68 2.65
CA GLY A 440 -12.90 18.81 1.74
C GLY A 440 -14.26 19.47 1.51
N GLY A 441 -14.30 20.80 1.38
CA GLY A 441 -15.52 21.54 1.13
C GLY A 441 -15.27 23.03 0.93
N THR A 442 -16.34 23.82 0.84
CA THR A 442 -16.26 25.28 0.68
C THR A 442 -17.16 26.03 1.68
N GLY A 443 -17.74 25.33 2.66
CA GLY A 443 -18.73 25.87 3.59
C GLY A 443 -18.42 25.65 5.07
N PHE A 444 -17.21 25.17 5.40
CA PHE A 444 -16.80 24.96 6.78
C PHE A 444 -16.56 26.28 7.51
N LYS A 445 -16.78 26.27 8.82
CA LYS A 445 -16.51 27.38 9.74
C LYS A 445 -15.44 26.96 10.74
N SER A 446 -14.63 27.87 11.22
CA SER A 446 -13.54 27.57 12.17
C SER A 446 -13.99 26.81 13.42
N TYR A 447 -15.22 27.02 13.88
CA TYR A 447 -15.79 26.30 15.01
C TYR A 447 -16.20 24.86 14.68
N ASP A 448 -16.37 24.48 13.40
CA ASP A 448 -16.71 23.11 13.00
C ASP A 448 -15.63 22.11 13.43
N ALA A 449 -14.37 22.54 13.42
CA ALA A 449 -13.23 21.72 13.85
C ALA A 449 -13.24 21.36 15.35
N LYS A 450 -14.01 22.09 16.16
CA LYS A 450 -14.11 21.90 17.62
C LYS A 450 -15.39 21.17 18.04
N ARG A 451 -16.21 20.72 17.08
CA ARG A 451 -17.49 20.05 17.35
C ARG A 451 -17.31 18.55 17.54
N ALA A 452 -17.99 18.00 18.56
CA ALA A 452 -17.97 16.55 18.82
C ALA A 452 -18.55 15.72 17.64
N ASN A 453 -19.48 16.30 16.87
CA ASN A 453 -20.08 15.68 15.69
C ASN A 453 -19.38 16.07 14.37
N LEU A 454 -18.05 16.27 14.40
CA LEU A 454 -17.24 16.69 13.26
C LEU A 454 -17.47 15.86 12.00
N ALA A 455 -17.53 14.52 12.12
CA ALA A 455 -17.76 13.62 10.98
C ALA A 455 -19.11 13.92 10.31
N LYS A 456 -20.20 14.05 11.08
CA LYS A 456 -21.53 14.42 10.54
C LYS A 456 -21.49 15.75 9.80
N ILE A 457 -20.80 16.75 10.36
CA ILE A 457 -20.62 18.06 9.73
C ILE A 457 -19.84 17.91 8.42
N GLY A 458 -18.78 17.10 8.44
CA GLY A 458 -17.93 16.83 7.28
C GLY A 458 -18.72 16.27 6.10
N TYR A 459 -19.49 15.21 6.31
CA TYR A 459 -20.34 14.61 5.28
C TYR A 459 -21.48 15.52 4.80
N GLN A 460 -22.03 16.37 5.69
CA GLN A 460 -23.10 17.30 5.31
C GLN A 460 -22.60 18.49 4.47
N LYS A 461 -21.38 18.93 4.67
CA LYS A 461 -20.83 20.16 4.06
C LYS A 461 -19.74 19.90 3.01
N GLY A 462 -19.34 18.66 2.82
CA GLY A 462 -18.23 18.33 1.94
C GLY A 462 -18.11 16.83 1.64
N VAL A 463 -16.92 16.43 1.23
CA VAL A 463 -16.55 15.04 0.91
C VAL A 463 -15.44 14.56 1.85
N PRO A 464 -15.40 13.28 2.22
CA PRO A 464 -14.32 12.73 3.02
C PRO A 464 -13.01 12.62 2.20
N MET A 465 -11.89 12.29 2.87
CA MET A 465 -10.67 11.88 2.18
C MET A 465 -10.98 10.81 1.13
N GLY A 466 -10.26 10.82 0.01
CA GLY A 466 -10.56 9.98 -1.15
C GLY A 466 -11.66 10.51 -2.07
N GLY A 467 -12.39 11.55 -1.65
CA GLY A 467 -13.49 12.13 -2.41
C GLY A 467 -13.08 13.19 -3.44
N GLU A 468 -14.05 13.65 -4.21
CA GLU A 468 -13.86 14.66 -5.25
C GLU A 468 -14.91 15.77 -5.13
N ILE A 469 -14.48 17.01 -5.35
CA ILE A 469 -15.34 18.19 -5.40
C ILE A 469 -15.30 18.73 -6.83
N THR A 470 -16.46 18.78 -7.48
CA THR A 470 -16.63 19.47 -8.75
C THR A 470 -16.91 20.96 -8.50
N GLY A 471 -16.06 21.79 -9.02
CA GLY A 471 -16.15 23.24 -8.90
C GLY A 471 -16.77 23.90 -10.12
N HIS A 472 -16.75 25.22 -10.12
CA HIS A 472 -17.11 26.08 -11.24
C HIS A 472 -16.32 27.38 -11.12
N ALA A 473 -16.27 28.18 -12.17
CA ALA A 473 -15.43 29.39 -12.25
C ALA A 473 -15.64 30.45 -11.13
N LYS A 474 -16.75 30.37 -10.39
CA LYS A 474 -17.06 31.23 -9.22
C LYS A 474 -17.01 30.46 -7.89
N ALA A 475 -16.37 29.27 -7.86
CA ALA A 475 -16.28 28.47 -6.63
C ALA A 475 -15.55 29.25 -5.53
N LYS A 476 -16.02 29.09 -4.31
CA LYS A 476 -15.34 29.60 -3.11
C LYS A 476 -14.04 28.85 -2.90
N PRO A 477 -13.05 29.43 -2.20
CA PRO A 477 -11.82 28.74 -1.86
C PRO A 477 -12.05 27.38 -1.20
N MET A 478 -11.26 26.41 -1.64
CA MET A 478 -11.23 25.06 -1.06
C MET A 478 -10.86 25.13 0.41
N GLN A 479 -11.59 24.42 1.23
CA GLN A 479 -11.35 24.28 2.67
C GLN A 479 -11.16 22.82 3.04
N LEU A 480 -10.27 22.57 3.98
CA LEU A 480 -10.12 21.27 4.62
C LEU A 480 -10.51 21.37 6.09
N LEU A 481 -11.48 20.57 6.51
CA LEU A 481 -11.79 20.33 7.91
C LEU A 481 -10.93 19.15 8.35
N ILE A 482 -9.97 19.39 9.25
CA ILE A 482 -8.95 18.44 9.67
C ILE A 482 -9.05 18.23 11.17
N HIS A 483 -9.01 16.97 11.59
CA HIS A 483 -8.82 16.57 12.99
C HIS A 483 -7.84 15.41 13.05
N ALA A 484 -6.82 15.55 13.90
CA ALA A 484 -5.89 14.50 14.24
C ALA A 484 -5.79 14.33 15.76
N ALA A 485 -5.75 13.09 16.22
CA ALA A 485 -5.45 12.73 17.61
C ALA A 485 -4.26 11.79 17.64
N LYS A 486 -3.32 12.03 18.59
CA LYS A 486 -2.14 11.18 18.74
C LYS A 486 -2.51 9.76 19.12
N ASP A 487 -1.64 8.82 18.81
CA ASP A 487 -1.62 7.53 19.46
C ASP A 487 -1.27 7.69 20.95
N PRO A 488 -2.08 7.18 21.89
CA PRO A 488 -1.75 7.24 23.33
C PRO A 488 -0.38 6.66 23.68
N MET A 489 0.12 5.71 22.90
CA MET A 489 1.40 5.04 23.11
C MET A 489 2.58 5.68 22.36
N SER A 490 2.34 6.77 21.63
CA SER A 490 3.37 7.48 20.85
C SER A 490 3.56 8.92 21.30
N GLN A 491 4.37 9.68 20.54
CA GLN A 491 4.69 11.07 20.87
C GLN A 491 3.50 12.01 20.64
N ASN A 492 3.58 13.21 21.20
CA ASN A 492 2.62 14.26 20.90
C ASN A 492 2.75 14.73 19.45
N LEU A 493 1.63 15.21 18.89
CA LEU A 493 1.59 15.78 17.54
C LEU A 493 2.35 17.13 17.51
N ASP A 494 3.19 17.29 16.48
CA ASP A 494 3.92 18.53 16.20
C ASP A 494 3.09 19.45 15.29
N ARG A 495 2.61 18.94 14.16
CA ARG A 495 1.89 19.76 13.18
C ARG A 495 0.98 18.98 12.23
N LEU A 496 0.08 19.75 11.61
CA LEU A 496 -0.70 19.36 10.44
C LEU A 496 -0.15 20.09 9.22
N GLN A 497 0.19 19.35 8.16
CA GLN A 497 0.58 19.93 6.88
C GLN A 497 -0.47 19.59 5.82
N VAL A 498 -0.73 20.53 4.92
CA VAL A 498 -1.49 20.29 3.70
C VAL A 498 -0.52 20.33 2.53
N VAL A 499 -0.50 19.24 1.76
CA VAL A 499 0.21 19.15 0.50
C VAL A 499 -0.79 19.34 -0.62
N LYS A 500 -0.60 20.39 -1.41
CA LYS A 500 -1.40 20.72 -2.59
C LYS A 500 -0.60 20.43 -3.85
N GLY A 501 -1.21 19.75 -4.81
CA GLY A 501 -0.75 19.71 -6.19
C GLY A 501 -1.81 20.29 -7.12
N TRP A 502 -1.40 21.00 -8.17
CA TRP A 502 -2.34 21.61 -9.12
C TRP A 502 -1.78 21.66 -10.53
N LEU A 503 -2.66 21.82 -11.49
CA LEU A 503 -2.33 22.00 -12.91
C LEU A 503 -2.48 23.47 -13.30
N ASP A 504 -1.44 24.06 -13.89
CA ASP A 504 -1.53 25.43 -14.43
C ASP A 504 -2.24 25.49 -15.80
N ALA A 505 -2.45 26.70 -16.29
CA ALA A 505 -3.11 26.92 -17.59
C ALA A 505 -2.35 26.26 -18.76
N GLN A 506 -1.03 26.14 -18.64
CA GLN A 506 -0.16 25.52 -19.64
C GLN A 506 -0.22 23.98 -19.59
N GLY A 507 -0.82 23.42 -18.54
CA GLY A 507 -0.92 21.97 -18.33
C GLY A 507 0.29 21.37 -17.63
N LYS A 508 1.09 22.19 -16.94
CA LYS A 508 2.20 21.77 -16.09
C LYS A 508 1.75 21.65 -14.64
N SER A 509 2.12 20.57 -13.99
CA SER A 509 1.80 20.32 -12.59
C SER A 509 2.79 21.01 -11.64
N HIS A 510 2.30 21.44 -10.50
CA HIS A 510 3.04 22.09 -9.43
C HIS A 510 2.69 21.47 -8.08
N GLU A 511 3.48 21.76 -7.04
CA GLU A 511 3.19 21.37 -5.67
C GLU A 511 3.56 22.48 -4.68
N LYS A 512 2.88 22.51 -3.53
CA LYS A 512 3.21 23.37 -2.40
C LYS A 512 2.77 22.72 -1.09
N ILE A 513 3.58 22.90 -0.06
CA ILE A 513 3.33 22.40 1.28
C ILE A 513 3.01 23.59 2.19
N TYR A 514 1.95 23.45 2.99
CA TYR A 514 1.50 24.47 3.95
C TYR A 514 1.46 23.86 5.35
N ASP A 515 1.99 24.55 6.34
CA ASP A 515 1.70 24.25 7.75
C ASP A 515 0.29 24.77 8.08
N ALA A 516 -0.70 23.87 8.08
CA ALA A 516 -2.09 24.24 8.37
C ALA A 516 -2.31 24.58 9.85
N LEU A 517 -1.59 23.88 10.74
CA LEU A 517 -1.59 24.13 12.18
C LEU A 517 -0.32 23.54 12.81
N ARG A 518 0.33 24.30 13.69
CA ARG A 518 1.46 23.82 14.49
C ARG A 518 1.12 23.86 15.99
N ALA A 519 1.53 22.82 16.70
CA ALA A 519 1.49 22.84 18.16
C ALA A 519 2.55 23.80 18.72
N LYS A 520 2.37 24.26 19.95
CA LYS A 520 3.44 24.92 20.69
C LYS A 520 4.43 23.87 21.16
N THR A 521 5.68 24.03 20.78
CA THR A 521 6.77 23.12 21.15
C THR A 521 7.94 23.93 21.68
N GLY A 522 8.66 23.40 22.68
CA GLY A 522 9.95 23.87 23.13
C GLY A 522 11.06 22.92 22.76
N LYS A 523 11.81 22.43 23.75
CA LYS A 523 12.89 21.46 23.56
C LYS A 523 12.33 20.15 22.97
N GLN A 524 13.03 19.61 21.97
CA GLN A 524 12.71 18.33 21.33
C GLN A 524 13.98 17.48 21.32
N GLU A 525 14.08 16.55 22.25
CA GLU A 525 15.28 15.73 22.43
C GLU A 525 14.94 14.24 22.46
N VAL A 526 15.71 13.46 21.72
CA VAL A 526 15.84 12.02 21.89
C VAL A 526 17.26 11.74 22.36
N ARG A 527 17.40 11.13 23.55
CA ARG A 527 18.70 10.80 24.10
C ARG A 527 19.24 9.54 23.44
N LEU A 528 20.41 9.63 22.82
CA LEU A 528 21.01 8.49 22.09
C LEU A 528 21.54 7.39 23.03
N ALA A 529 21.77 7.71 24.30
CA ALA A 529 22.31 6.74 25.27
C ALA A 529 21.29 5.69 25.76
N ASP A 530 20.01 6.06 25.82
CA ASP A 530 18.96 5.22 26.38
C ASP A 530 17.64 5.27 25.60
N ALA A 531 17.64 5.90 24.41
CA ALA A 531 16.48 6.13 23.58
C ALA A 531 15.32 6.90 24.27
N GLY A 532 15.59 7.50 25.44
CA GLY A 532 14.60 8.28 26.18
C GLY A 532 14.26 9.57 25.46
N THR A 533 13.01 10.01 25.56
CA THR A 533 12.55 11.28 24.98
C THR A 533 12.34 12.32 26.07
N ASN A 534 12.72 13.57 25.77
CA ASN A 534 12.48 14.74 26.61
C ASN A 534 11.94 15.88 25.76
N HIS A 535 10.62 15.92 25.59
CA HIS A 535 9.94 16.90 24.75
C HIS A 535 9.12 17.87 25.58
N GLU A 536 9.19 19.14 25.21
CA GLU A 536 8.34 20.19 25.74
C GLU A 536 7.23 20.52 24.73
N GLY A 537 5.97 20.41 25.15
CA GLY A 537 4.82 20.75 24.33
C GLY A 537 4.37 19.65 23.38
N GLY A 538 4.03 20.04 22.16
CA GLY A 538 3.23 19.22 21.27
C GLY A 538 1.76 19.19 21.71
N ALA A 539 0.92 18.48 20.98
CA ALA A 539 -0.51 18.40 21.25
C ALA A 539 -1.01 16.96 21.21
N SER A 540 -1.92 16.61 22.13
CA SER A 540 -2.65 15.32 22.04
C SER A 540 -3.66 15.31 20.89
N GLN A 541 -4.16 16.48 20.48
CA GLN A 541 -5.07 16.66 19.36
C GLN A 541 -4.77 17.96 18.64
N LEU A 542 -4.88 17.96 17.32
CA LEU A 542 -4.84 19.13 16.46
C LEU A 542 -6.08 19.16 15.58
N ALA A 543 -6.80 20.26 15.56
CA ALA A 543 -8.01 20.41 14.77
C ALA A 543 -8.11 21.82 14.18
N THR A 544 -8.43 21.91 12.88
CA THR A 544 -8.55 23.18 12.17
C THR A 544 -9.47 23.10 10.97
N VAL A 545 -9.99 24.25 10.56
CA VAL A 545 -10.46 24.46 9.18
C VAL A 545 -9.41 25.29 8.47
N TRP A 546 -8.66 24.65 7.60
CA TRP A 546 -7.68 25.32 6.74
C TRP A 546 -8.37 25.74 5.43
N THR A 547 -8.07 26.93 4.95
CA THR A 547 -8.57 27.46 3.67
C THR A 547 -7.39 27.68 2.74
N ASP A 548 -7.46 27.19 1.51
CA ASP A 548 -6.40 27.36 0.52
C ASP A 548 -6.18 28.83 0.18
N PRO A 549 -5.02 29.41 0.58
CA PRO A 549 -4.75 30.83 0.32
C PRO A 549 -4.42 31.12 -1.15
N ASP A 550 -4.02 30.09 -1.89
CA ASP A 550 -3.63 30.17 -3.31
C ASP A 550 -4.66 29.45 -4.21
N PHE A 551 -5.93 29.40 -3.79
CA PHE A 551 -6.97 28.74 -4.56
C PHE A 551 -7.27 29.43 -5.87
N ASN A 552 -7.28 28.67 -6.95
CA ASN A 552 -7.74 29.11 -8.26
C ASN A 552 -8.87 28.18 -8.74
N PRO A 553 -10.11 28.67 -8.88
CA PRO A 553 -11.26 27.85 -9.25
C PRO A 553 -11.20 27.25 -10.66
N THR A 554 -10.26 27.71 -11.51
CA THR A 554 -10.08 27.21 -12.88
C THR A 554 -8.99 26.16 -13.01
N GLN A 555 -8.40 25.73 -11.89
CA GLN A 555 -7.30 24.77 -11.88
C GLN A 555 -7.71 23.47 -11.19
N ASN A 556 -7.52 22.33 -11.86
CA ASN A 556 -7.62 21.04 -11.21
C ASN A 556 -6.52 20.89 -10.17
N ALA A 557 -6.87 20.35 -9.01
CA ALA A 557 -5.94 20.18 -7.90
C ALA A 557 -6.25 18.93 -7.07
N PHE A 558 -5.25 18.46 -6.33
CA PHE A 558 -5.44 17.53 -5.22
C PHE A 558 -4.88 18.11 -3.93
N TYR A 559 -5.41 17.62 -2.81
CA TYR A 559 -4.98 17.99 -1.46
C TYR A 559 -4.91 16.75 -0.60
N TYR A 560 -3.80 16.55 0.11
CA TYR A 560 -3.76 15.56 1.19
C TYR A 560 -3.12 16.16 2.44
N VAL A 561 -3.43 15.55 3.58
CA VAL A 561 -2.92 15.98 4.89
C VAL A 561 -1.81 15.05 5.33
N ARG A 562 -0.70 15.63 5.80
CA ARG A 562 0.36 14.94 6.50
C ARG A 562 0.38 15.41 7.96
N VAL A 563 0.29 14.46 8.89
CA VAL A 563 0.42 14.71 10.34
C VAL A 563 1.81 14.29 10.76
N LEU A 564 2.50 15.11 11.55
CA LEU A 564 3.82 14.81 12.10
C LEU A 564 3.77 14.78 13.61
N GLU A 565 4.42 13.79 14.22
CA GLU A 565 4.69 13.72 15.66
C GLU A 565 6.00 14.43 16.03
N LEU A 566 6.22 14.62 17.31
CA LEU A 566 7.54 14.96 17.85
C LEU A 566 8.53 13.82 17.61
N PRO A 567 9.85 14.08 17.63
CA PRO A 567 10.85 13.06 17.32
C PRO A 567 10.75 11.81 18.22
N SER A 568 11.01 10.65 17.67
CA SER A 568 11.04 9.37 18.38
C SER A 568 12.30 8.56 18.01
N PRO A 569 12.74 7.60 18.84
CA PRO A 569 13.86 6.73 18.50
C PRO A 569 13.45 5.76 17.38
N ARG A 570 14.37 5.51 16.43
CA ARG A 570 14.25 4.47 15.42
C ARG A 570 14.73 3.11 15.98
N HIS A 571 14.19 1.99 15.50
CA HIS A 571 14.60 0.63 15.94
C HIS A 571 16.12 0.40 15.89
N THR A 572 16.83 1.04 14.95
CA THR A 572 18.29 0.95 14.85
C THR A 572 19.00 1.57 16.05
N LEU A 573 18.47 2.62 16.66
CA LEU A 573 18.98 3.14 17.92
C LEU A 573 18.77 2.13 19.07
N LEU A 574 17.60 1.51 19.13
CA LEU A 574 17.30 0.49 20.13
C LEU A 574 18.22 -0.73 19.99
N ASP A 575 18.47 -1.16 18.74
CA ASP A 575 19.40 -2.24 18.44
C ASP A 575 20.84 -1.89 18.84
N ALA A 576 21.31 -0.67 18.54
CA ALA A 576 22.65 -0.23 18.92
C ALA A 576 22.85 -0.22 20.44
N ILE A 577 21.85 0.26 21.18
CA ILE A 577 21.85 0.24 22.66
C ILE A 577 21.88 -1.21 23.17
N ALA A 578 21.01 -2.09 22.63
CA ALA A 578 20.98 -3.50 23.02
C ALA A 578 22.30 -4.23 22.75
N LEU A 579 23.05 -3.80 21.74
CA LEU A 579 24.37 -4.34 21.40
C LEU A 579 25.52 -3.65 22.15
N GLU A 580 25.25 -2.65 22.99
CA GLU A 580 26.25 -1.81 23.66
C GLU A 580 27.23 -1.16 22.64
N LYS A 581 26.69 -0.68 21.51
CA LYS A 581 27.46 -0.07 20.41
C LYS A 581 27.08 1.39 20.19
N ASP A 582 28.01 2.13 19.56
CA ASP A 582 27.70 3.48 19.09
C ASP A 582 26.62 3.43 18.00
N PRO A 583 25.56 4.27 18.06
CA PRO A 583 24.50 4.29 17.08
C PRO A 583 24.93 4.46 15.62
N SER A 584 26.11 5.08 15.37
CA SER A 584 26.66 5.26 14.02
C SER A 584 26.98 3.95 13.30
N ILE A 585 27.12 2.83 14.04
CA ILE A 585 27.39 1.49 13.45
C ILE A 585 26.26 1.07 12.48
N THR A 586 25.05 1.55 12.68
CA THR A 586 23.89 1.20 11.86
C THR A 586 23.88 1.91 10.50
N ASN A 587 24.65 2.99 10.35
CA ASN A 587 24.65 3.87 9.17
C ASN A 587 23.25 4.44 8.81
N HIS A 588 22.35 4.54 9.81
CA HIS A 588 21.02 5.08 9.67
C HIS A 588 20.77 6.22 10.67
N THR A 589 19.72 6.99 10.45
CA THR A 589 19.25 7.96 11.44
C THR A 589 18.80 7.23 12.72
N SER A 590 19.21 7.77 13.86
CA SER A 590 18.79 7.25 15.17
C SER A 590 17.41 7.77 15.58
N VAL A 591 16.92 8.81 14.91
CA VAL A 591 15.71 9.56 15.27
C VAL A 591 14.86 9.80 14.03
N LEU A 592 13.57 9.63 14.17
CA LEU A 592 12.60 9.89 13.11
C LEU A 592 11.40 10.70 13.65
N ARG A 593 10.49 11.10 12.77
CA ARG A 593 9.20 11.69 13.12
C ARG A 593 8.11 10.83 12.51
N GLU A 594 7.41 10.12 13.34
CA GLU A 594 6.25 9.33 12.95
C GLU A 594 5.18 10.22 12.32
N ARG A 595 4.39 9.63 11.43
CA ARG A 595 3.46 10.41 10.61
C ARG A 595 2.23 9.63 10.14
N ALA A 596 1.24 10.39 9.69
CA ALA A 596 0.10 9.86 8.96
C ALA A 596 -0.07 10.63 7.63
N PHE A 597 -0.60 9.94 6.61
CA PHE A 597 -0.88 10.49 5.28
C PHE A 597 -2.33 10.22 4.90
N SER A 598 -3.17 11.27 4.76
CA SER A 598 -4.54 11.05 4.29
C SER A 598 -4.58 10.68 2.81
N SER A 599 -5.59 9.92 2.41
CA SER A 599 -5.96 9.85 0.99
C SER A 599 -6.25 11.25 0.45
N PRO A 600 -5.87 11.54 -0.82
CA PRO A 600 -6.10 12.84 -1.42
C PRO A 600 -7.59 13.15 -1.59
N ILE A 601 -7.92 14.44 -1.56
CA ILE A 601 -9.21 15.00 -2.00
C ILE A 601 -8.93 15.78 -3.28
N TRP A 602 -9.71 15.53 -4.32
CA TRP A 602 -9.55 16.21 -5.60
C TRP A 602 -10.52 17.36 -5.76
N TYR A 603 -10.06 18.41 -6.41
CA TYR A 603 -10.87 19.50 -6.92
C TYR A 603 -10.80 19.49 -8.44
N ASN A 604 -11.96 19.36 -9.08
CA ASN A 604 -12.14 19.41 -10.53
C ASN A 604 -12.80 20.73 -10.91
N SER A 605 -12.15 21.48 -11.78
CA SER A 605 -12.50 22.87 -12.15
C SER A 605 -13.53 22.99 -13.26
N GLN A 606 -14.26 21.92 -13.64
CA GLN A 606 -15.21 21.94 -14.78
C GLN A 606 -16.32 22.96 -14.67
#